data_a8b1906fbbb0b12123dcd404327419e0
#
_entry.id   a8b1906fbbb0b12123dcd404327419e0
#
_cell.length_a   1.000
_cell.length_b   1.000
_cell.length_c   1.000
_cell.angle_alpha   90.00
_cell.angle_beta   90.00
_cell.angle_gamma   90.00
#
_symmetry.space_group_name_H-M   'P 1'
#
loop_
_entity.id
_entity.type
_entity.pdbx_description
1 polymer ?
#
loop_
_entity_poly.entity_id
_entity_poly.type
_entity_poly.pdbx_seq_one_letter_code
_entity_poly.pdbx_strand_id
1 'polypeptide(L)'
;CAVVFTQGRVLGVVPKTHIPDYAEFYENRWFASGAGIAEEERIAVAGQQTDFGTGLTFEVNGTEFGVEICEDLWTAIPPSSQLALNGAKVLFNLSASPEGVGKHAYLRQLVAQQSARTISAYVYCSAGQGESSSDLVFAGNGFIAENGVVLREAERFAAEEQLVVADVDIERLEFERRRNTSFRNNETTSENTVIEMEIPEGLRAAALDRDIDPLPFVPKDEGHRSERCEEIFRIQAHGLAQRLRH
;
A
#
# COMPACT_ATOMS: atom_id res chain seq x y z
N CYS A 1 -7.64 7.62 13.23
CA CYS A 1 -6.70 8.47 12.49
C CYS A 1 -5.29 7.91 12.57
N ALA A 2 -4.50 8.17 11.54
CA ALA A 2 -3.06 7.97 11.56
C ALA A 2 -2.37 9.31 11.90
N VAL A 3 -1.31 9.25 12.70
CA VAL A 3 -0.50 10.43 13.05
C VAL A 3 0.89 10.24 12.50
N VAL A 4 1.33 11.16 11.64
CA VAL A 4 2.69 11.19 11.12
C VAL A 4 3.51 12.19 11.91
N PHE A 5 4.65 11.75 12.42
CA PHE A 5 5.53 12.60 13.22
C PHE A 5 7.00 12.25 13.04
N THR A 6 7.87 13.20 13.29
CA THR A 6 9.32 13.02 13.32
C THR A 6 9.94 13.93 14.37
N GLN A 7 10.96 13.46 15.09
CA GLN A 7 11.73 14.23 16.07
C GLN A 7 10.86 15.02 17.09
N GLY A 8 9.73 14.42 17.53
CA GLY A 8 8.80 15.06 18.47
C GLY A 8 7.86 16.10 17.84
N ARG A 9 7.92 16.34 16.53
CA ARG A 9 7.01 17.22 15.79
C ARG A 9 5.94 16.39 15.10
N VAL A 10 4.67 16.72 15.34
CA VAL A 10 3.53 16.16 14.58
C VAL A 10 3.45 16.90 13.25
N LEU A 11 3.50 16.15 12.17
CA LEU A 11 3.50 16.67 10.80
C LEU A 11 2.09 16.74 10.25
N GLY A 12 1.26 15.74 10.52
CA GLY A 12 -0.11 15.69 10.04
C GLY A 12 -0.88 14.54 10.66
N VAL A 13 -2.20 14.62 10.55
CA VAL A 13 -3.14 13.59 10.99
C VAL A 13 -4.07 13.23 9.85
N VAL A 14 -4.05 11.95 9.46
CA VAL A 14 -4.86 11.40 8.39
C VAL A 14 -6.04 10.65 9.01
N PRO A 15 -7.29 11.13 8.84
CA PRO A 15 -8.48 10.41 9.28
C PRO A 15 -8.82 9.26 8.34
N LYS A 16 -9.52 8.25 8.86
CA LYS A 16 -10.09 7.16 8.06
C LYS A 16 -11.22 7.71 7.18
N THR A 17 -11.15 7.41 5.89
CA THR A 17 -12.14 7.90 4.92
C THR A 17 -13.43 7.07 4.97
N HIS A 18 -13.30 5.75 4.96
CA HIS A 18 -14.42 4.83 4.93
C HIS A 18 -14.61 4.13 6.27
N ILE A 19 -15.75 4.37 6.91
CA ILE A 19 -16.11 3.76 8.20
C ILE A 19 -16.97 2.53 7.93
N PRO A 20 -16.53 1.29 8.27
CA PRO A 20 -17.33 0.09 8.07
C PRO A 20 -18.50 0.03 9.06
N ASP A 21 -19.67 -0.34 8.55
CA ASP A 21 -20.91 -0.51 9.32
C ASP A 21 -21.72 -1.67 8.75
N TYR A 22 -21.10 -2.84 8.65
CA TYR A 22 -21.69 -4.08 8.14
C TYR A 22 -21.05 -5.29 8.83
N ALA A 23 -21.71 -6.45 8.79
CA ALA A 23 -21.31 -7.71 9.44
C ALA A 23 -20.95 -7.48 10.92
N GLU A 24 -19.72 -7.75 11.33
CA GLU A 24 -19.22 -7.53 12.68
C GLU A 24 -18.88 -6.05 13.01
N PHE A 25 -18.88 -5.17 12.02
CA PHE A 25 -18.50 -3.77 12.19
C PHE A 25 -19.68 -2.88 12.53
N TYR A 26 -19.50 -1.97 13.50
CA TYR A 26 -20.45 -0.94 13.91
C TYR A 26 -19.73 0.37 14.26
N GLU A 27 -18.68 0.70 13.47
CA GLU A 27 -17.80 1.82 13.74
C GLU A 27 -18.50 3.18 13.64
N ASN A 28 -19.53 3.31 12.79
CA ASN A 28 -20.34 4.56 12.68
C ASN A 28 -20.99 4.99 13.99
N ARG A 29 -21.12 4.08 14.95
CA ARG A 29 -21.63 4.40 16.29
C ARG A 29 -20.67 5.32 17.08
N TRP A 30 -19.36 5.22 16.76
CA TRP A 30 -18.31 5.85 17.55
C TRP A 30 -17.49 6.87 16.76
N PHE A 31 -17.42 6.73 15.44
CA PHE A 31 -16.51 7.47 14.58
C PHE A 31 -17.27 8.09 13.41
N ALA A 32 -16.74 9.22 12.92
CA ALA A 32 -17.20 9.88 11.72
C ALA A 32 -16.18 9.67 10.58
N SER A 33 -16.69 9.67 9.34
CA SER A 33 -15.86 9.62 8.13
C SER A 33 -15.01 10.88 7.98
N GLY A 34 -13.78 10.70 7.54
CA GLY A 34 -12.89 11.79 7.13
C GLY A 34 -13.20 12.40 5.75
N ALA A 35 -14.10 11.80 4.97
CA ALA A 35 -14.38 12.22 3.59
C ALA A 35 -14.93 13.65 3.42
N GLY A 36 -15.47 14.25 4.48
CA GLY A 36 -16.04 15.61 4.44
C GLY A 36 -15.16 16.68 5.08
N ILE A 37 -13.92 16.35 5.42
CA ILE A 37 -13.00 17.30 6.06
C ILE A 37 -12.46 18.27 5.01
N ALA A 38 -12.45 19.58 5.33
CA ALA A 38 -11.91 20.59 4.44
C ALA A 38 -10.40 20.42 4.21
N GLU A 39 -9.92 20.82 3.02
CA GLU A 39 -8.52 20.61 2.63
C GLU A 39 -7.49 21.34 3.53
N GLU A 40 -7.88 22.43 4.17
CA GLU A 40 -7.01 23.22 5.05
C GLU A 40 -7.37 23.10 6.55
N GLU A 41 -8.01 21.99 6.93
CA GLU A 41 -8.39 21.79 8.32
C GLU A 41 -7.16 21.55 9.21
N ARG A 42 -7.18 22.13 10.40
CA ARG A 42 -6.09 21.97 11.38
C ARG A 42 -6.65 21.58 12.75
N ILE A 43 -5.90 20.71 13.42
CA ILE A 43 -6.27 20.24 14.76
C ILE A 43 -5.09 20.37 15.75
N ALA A 44 -5.41 20.38 17.03
CA ALA A 44 -4.42 20.34 18.09
C ALA A 44 -4.16 18.90 18.54
N VAL A 45 -2.93 18.43 18.40
CA VAL A 45 -2.49 17.09 18.86
C VAL A 45 -1.20 17.24 19.64
N ALA A 46 -1.14 16.65 20.85
CA ALA A 46 0.02 16.72 21.75
C ALA A 46 0.53 18.17 21.98
N GLY A 47 -0.38 19.13 22.06
CA GLY A 47 -0.05 20.54 22.26
C GLY A 47 0.47 21.27 21.01
N GLN A 48 0.45 20.64 19.84
CA GLN A 48 0.89 21.19 18.56
C GLN A 48 -0.31 21.38 17.62
N GLN A 49 -0.30 22.44 16.81
CA GLN A 49 -1.24 22.63 15.70
C GLN A 49 -0.68 21.93 14.46
N THR A 50 -1.49 21.07 13.84
CA THR A 50 -1.07 20.29 12.69
C THR A 50 -2.18 20.17 11.65
N ASP A 51 -1.83 19.85 10.42
CA ASP A 51 -2.77 19.66 9.33
C ASP A 51 -3.56 18.36 9.52
N PHE A 52 -4.84 18.39 9.13
CA PHE A 52 -5.78 17.29 9.31
C PHE A 52 -6.60 17.08 8.04
N GLY A 53 -6.43 15.94 7.39
CA GLY A 53 -7.17 15.65 6.16
C GLY A 53 -6.80 14.32 5.51
N THR A 54 -7.66 13.85 4.62
CA THR A 54 -7.46 12.60 3.87
C THR A 54 -6.51 12.75 2.67
N GLY A 55 -6.28 13.99 2.20
CA GLY A 55 -5.40 14.34 1.09
C GLY A 55 -3.98 14.73 1.51
N LEU A 56 -3.54 14.37 2.72
CA LEU A 56 -2.17 14.66 3.15
C LEU A 56 -1.20 13.63 2.57
N THR A 57 -0.12 14.10 1.97
CA THR A 57 1.07 13.32 1.64
C THR A 57 2.29 13.89 2.34
N PHE A 58 3.29 13.05 2.53
CA PHE A 58 4.50 13.42 3.27
C PHE A 58 5.70 13.11 2.38
N GLU A 59 6.59 14.07 2.23
CA GLU A 59 7.77 13.90 1.41
C GLU A 59 9.03 13.72 2.27
N VAL A 60 9.82 12.72 1.95
CA VAL A 60 11.13 12.46 2.54
C VAL A 60 12.15 12.19 1.43
N ASN A 61 13.20 13.00 1.35
CA ASN A 61 14.26 12.86 0.33
C ASN A 61 13.74 12.75 -1.12
N GLY A 62 12.72 13.53 -1.49
CA GLY A 62 12.14 13.51 -2.84
C GLY A 62 11.17 12.34 -3.09
N THR A 63 10.87 11.55 -2.07
CA THR A 63 9.90 10.46 -2.16
C THR A 63 8.67 10.77 -1.34
N GLU A 64 7.52 10.86 -2.00
CA GLU A 64 6.25 11.05 -1.34
C GLU A 64 5.64 9.72 -0.89
N PHE A 65 5.05 9.73 0.32
CA PHE A 65 4.21 8.66 0.80
C PHE A 65 2.85 9.16 1.29
N GLY A 66 1.87 8.29 1.21
CA GLY A 66 0.52 8.53 1.71
C GLY A 66 0.07 7.46 2.68
N VAL A 67 -0.98 7.76 3.45
CA VAL A 67 -1.53 6.85 4.46
C VAL A 67 -3.02 6.70 4.27
N GLU A 68 -3.51 5.47 4.34
CA GLU A 68 -4.93 5.15 4.45
C GLU A 68 -5.15 4.14 5.59
N ILE A 69 -6.40 3.92 6.00
CA ILE A 69 -6.67 3.14 7.21
C ILE A 69 -7.66 2.01 6.93
N CYS A 70 -7.18 0.78 7.11
CA CYS A 70 -7.99 -0.44 7.18
C CYS A 70 -9.02 -0.57 6.05
N GLU A 71 -10.30 -0.26 6.32
CA GLU A 71 -11.43 -0.36 5.38
C GLU A 71 -11.20 0.42 4.08
N ASP A 72 -10.40 1.47 4.12
CA ASP A 72 -10.11 2.29 2.95
C ASP A 72 -9.61 1.45 1.77
N LEU A 73 -8.78 0.42 2.02
CA LEU A 73 -8.30 -0.52 0.98
C LEU A 73 -9.41 -1.39 0.38
N TRP A 74 -10.48 -1.69 1.14
CA TRP A 74 -11.52 -2.63 0.73
C TRP A 74 -12.59 -2.00 -0.15
N THR A 75 -12.59 -0.70 -0.28
CA THR A 75 -13.55 0.03 -1.09
C THR A 75 -13.25 -0.07 -2.58
N ALA A 76 -14.25 0.20 -3.42
CA ALA A 76 -14.10 0.14 -4.88
C ALA A 76 -13.06 1.13 -5.42
N ILE A 77 -12.95 2.30 -4.77
CA ILE A 77 -11.96 3.34 -5.09
C ILE A 77 -11.24 3.69 -3.78
N PRO A 78 -10.15 3.00 -3.43
CA PRO A 78 -9.37 3.29 -2.24
C PRO A 78 -8.75 4.70 -2.28
N PRO A 79 -8.66 5.41 -1.15
CA PRO A 79 -7.93 6.69 -1.07
C PRO A 79 -6.50 6.62 -1.60
N SER A 80 -5.82 5.49 -1.41
CA SER A 80 -4.48 5.23 -1.96
C SER A 80 -4.40 5.37 -3.48
N SER A 81 -5.51 5.17 -4.22
CA SER A 81 -5.54 5.40 -5.67
C SER A 81 -5.35 6.88 -5.99
N GLN A 82 -6.06 7.77 -5.27
CA GLN A 82 -5.94 9.21 -5.43
C GLN A 82 -4.57 9.72 -4.96
N LEU A 83 -4.11 9.25 -3.79
CA LEU A 83 -2.79 9.59 -3.27
C LEU A 83 -1.67 9.24 -4.26
N ALA A 84 -1.76 8.07 -4.91
CA ALA A 84 -0.78 7.64 -5.91
C ALA A 84 -0.82 8.50 -7.19
N LEU A 85 -2.01 8.86 -7.67
CA LEU A 85 -2.17 9.74 -8.84
C LEU A 85 -1.62 11.14 -8.57
N ASN A 86 -1.69 11.60 -7.33
CA ASN A 86 -1.15 12.89 -6.88
C ASN A 86 0.34 12.86 -6.52
N GLY A 87 1.03 11.72 -6.64
CA GLY A 87 2.49 11.66 -6.50
C GLY A 87 3.03 10.64 -5.52
N ALA A 88 2.24 10.19 -4.53
CA ALA A 88 2.70 9.22 -3.53
C ALA A 88 3.19 7.92 -4.18
N LYS A 89 4.43 7.54 -3.89
CA LYS A 89 5.10 6.33 -4.41
C LYS A 89 5.08 5.19 -3.40
N VAL A 90 4.92 5.53 -2.11
CA VAL A 90 4.80 4.58 -1.02
C VAL A 90 3.45 4.82 -0.34
N LEU A 91 2.70 3.78 -0.13
CA LEU A 91 1.37 3.82 0.47
C LEU A 91 1.36 2.94 1.72
N PHE A 92 0.93 3.51 2.84
CA PHE A 92 0.80 2.78 4.10
C PHE A 92 -0.68 2.55 4.42
N ASN A 93 -1.00 1.33 4.87
CA ASN A 93 -2.31 1.01 5.41
C ASN A 93 -2.16 0.49 6.84
N LEU A 94 -2.72 1.23 7.78
CA LEU A 94 -2.76 0.87 9.20
C LEU A 94 -4.09 0.19 9.49
N SER A 95 -4.06 -1.08 9.81
CA SER A 95 -5.25 -1.92 9.93
C SER A 95 -5.44 -2.54 11.31
N ALA A 96 -6.71 -2.79 11.65
CA ALA A 96 -7.14 -3.74 12.67
C ALA A 96 -8.23 -4.62 12.04
N SER A 97 -7.85 -5.40 11.03
CA SER A 97 -8.77 -6.24 10.26
C SER A 97 -8.88 -7.62 10.93
N PRO A 98 -10.09 -8.06 11.34
CA PRO A 98 -10.25 -9.36 11.98
C PRO A 98 -9.92 -10.48 10.99
N GLU A 99 -9.43 -11.60 11.51
CA GLU A 99 -9.08 -12.76 10.72
C GLU A 99 -10.31 -13.63 10.45
N GLY A 100 -10.32 -14.25 9.27
CA GLY A 100 -11.34 -15.20 8.87
C GLY A 100 -10.74 -16.26 7.94
N VAL A 101 -11.40 -17.42 7.89
CA VAL A 101 -10.96 -18.53 7.03
C VAL A 101 -10.94 -18.08 5.56
N GLY A 102 -9.79 -18.18 4.91
CA GLY A 102 -9.58 -17.78 3.51
C GLY A 102 -9.33 -16.28 3.28
N LYS A 103 -9.56 -15.43 4.27
CA LYS A 103 -9.40 -13.97 4.15
C LYS A 103 -7.96 -13.55 3.85
N HIS A 104 -6.98 -14.22 4.44
CA HIS A 104 -5.57 -13.92 4.24
C HIS A 104 -5.15 -13.98 2.77
N ALA A 105 -5.55 -15.03 2.04
CA ALA A 105 -5.21 -15.17 0.62
C ALA A 105 -5.83 -14.03 -0.21
N TYR A 106 -7.06 -13.66 0.09
CA TYR A 106 -7.74 -12.53 -0.54
C TYR A 106 -7.04 -11.20 -0.22
N LEU A 107 -6.73 -10.94 1.06
CA LEU A 107 -6.02 -9.74 1.50
C LEU A 107 -4.65 -9.61 0.82
N ARG A 108 -3.90 -10.70 0.74
CA ARG A 108 -2.60 -10.72 0.05
C ARG A 108 -2.73 -10.33 -1.42
N GLN A 109 -3.76 -10.84 -2.11
CA GLN A 109 -4.04 -10.46 -3.50
C GLN A 109 -4.48 -9.00 -3.61
N LEU A 110 -5.30 -8.52 -2.68
CA LEU A 110 -5.78 -7.14 -2.66
C LEU A 110 -4.63 -6.14 -2.50
N VAL A 111 -3.71 -6.40 -1.56
CA VAL A 111 -2.50 -5.59 -1.36
C VAL A 111 -1.62 -5.59 -2.61
N ALA A 112 -1.36 -6.77 -3.19
CA ALA A 112 -0.58 -6.88 -4.42
C ALA A 112 -1.24 -6.16 -5.60
N GLN A 113 -2.56 -6.32 -5.77
CA GLN A 113 -3.34 -5.65 -6.81
C GLN A 113 -3.35 -4.13 -6.66
N GLN A 114 -3.50 -3.62 -5.44
CA GLN A 114 -3.46 -2.17 -5.21
C GLN A 114 -2.08 -1.60 -5.50
N SER A 115 -1.02 -2.27 -5.06
CA SER A 115 0.37 -1.92 -5.40
C SER A 115 0.61 -1.88 -6.92
N ALA A 116 0.11 -2.88 -7.66
CA ALA A 116 0.22 -2.94 -9.13
C ALA A 116 -0.57 -1.83 -9.82
N ARG A 117 -1.82 -1.62 -9.41
CA ARG A 117 -2.72 -0.63 -9.99
C ARG A 117 -2.19 0.79 -9.83
N THR A 118 -1.61 1.08 -8.68
CA THR A 118 -1.06 2.39 -8.35
C THR A 118 0.41 2.55 -8.73
N ILE A 119 1.05 1.50 -9.23
CA ILE A 119 2.49 1.45 -9.53
C ILE A 119 3.27 2.04 -8.35
N SER A 120 3.11 1.43 -7.19
CA SER A 120 3.65 1.92 -5.92
C SER A 120 4.21 0.79 -5.07
N ALA A 121 4.96 1.16 -4.02
CA ALA A 121 5.11 0.30 -2.86
C ALA A 121 3.85 0.41 -2.00
N TYR A 122 3.37 -0.72 -1.50
CA TYR A 122 2.24 -0.75 -0.58
C TYR A 122 2.61 -1.53 0.68
N VAL A 123 2.53 -0.86 1.81
CA VAL A 123 2.90 -1.39 3.12
C VAL A 123 1.63 -1.53 3.96
N TYR A 124 1.26 -2.77 4.24
CA TYR A 124 0.10 -3.11 5.07
C TYR A 124 0.56 -3.64 6.42
N CYS A 125 0.04 -3.08 7.49
CA CYS A 125 0.32 -3.51 8.86
C CYS A 125 -0.99 -3.62 9.64
N SER A 126 -1.27 -4.79 10.20
CA SER A 126 -2.51 -5.06 10.95
C SER A 126 -2.23 -5.46 12.39
N ALA A 127 -3.19 -5.18 13.25
CA ALA A 127 -3.23 -5.63 14.63
C ALA A 127 -3.02 -7.15 14.75
N GLY A 128 -2.38 -7.57 15.81
CA GLY A 128 -2.06 -8.98 16.09
C GLY A 128 -2.37 -9.36 17.52
N GLN A 129 -1.52 -10.17 18.10
CA GLN A 129 -1.68 -10.62 19.50
C GLN A 129 -1.69 -9.41 20.45
N GLY A 130 -2.57 -9.46 21.43
CA GLY A 130 -2.77 -8.39 22.42
C GLY A 130 -4.00 -7.52 22.15
N GLU A 131 -4.57 -7.58 20.95
CA GLU A 131 -5.86 -6.97 20.68
C GLU A 131 -7.02 -7.73 21.33
N SER A 132 -8.13 -7.01 21.58
CA SER A 132 -9.34 -7.60 22.15
C SER A 132 -9.88 -8.72 21.25
N SER A 133 -10.17 -9.87 21.84
CA SER A 133 -10.67 -11.07 21.16
C SER A 133 -12.05 -11.51 21.67
N SER A 134 -12.88 -10.60 22.21
CA SER A 134 -14.23 -10.99 22.66
C SER A 134 -15.07 -11.56 21.54
N ASP A 135 -15.03 -10.93 20.36
CA ASP A 135 -15.79 -11.34 19.17
C ASP A 135 -14.91 -11.57 17.94
N LEU A 136 -13.67 -11.07 17.96
CA LEU A 136 -12.77 -11.02 16.81
C LEU A 136 -11.41 -11.61 17.16
N VAL A 137 -10.71 -12.11 16.14
CA VAL A 137 -9.32 -12.57 16.24
C VAL A 137 -8.47 -11.82 15.23
N PHE A 138 -7.29 -11.38 15.64
CA PHE A 138 -6.34 -10.64 14.81
C PHE A 138 -5.06 -11.46 14.61
N ALA A 139 -4.63 -11.61 13.36
CA ALA A 139 -3.52 -12.50 13.01
C ALA A 139 -2.17 -11.76 12.86
N GLY A 140 -2.12 -10.43 12.94
CA GLY A 140 -0.90 -9.67 12.72
C GLY A 140 -0.42 -9.69 11.27
N ASN A 141 -1.35 -9.68 10.31
CA ASN A 141 -0.97 -9.65 8.90
C ASN A 141 -0.11 -8.42 8.58
N GLY A 142 1.03 -8.64 7.93
CA GLY A 142 1.91 -7.59 7.44
C GLY A 142 2.43 -7.93 6.05
N PHE A 143 2.40 -6.95 5.14
CA PHE A 143 2.88 -7.12 3.77
C PHE A 143 3.65 -5.89 3.31
N ILE A 144 4.72 -6.11 2.57
CA ILE A 144 5.37 -5.08 1.78
C ILE A 144 5.31 -5.55 0.32
N ALA A 145 4.56 -4.84 -0.50
CA ALA A 145 4.43 -5.13 -1.92
C ALA A 145 4.99 -3.97 -2.77
N GLU A 146 5.56 -4.29 -3.92
CA GLU A 146 6.07 -3.34 -4.90
C GLU A 146 5.55 -3.71 -6.29
N ASN A 147 4.78 -2.83 -6.90
CA ASN A 147 4.27 -2.98 -8.26
C ASN A 147 3.70 -4.39 -8.54
N GLY A 148 2.87 -4.88 -7.62
CA GLY A 148 2.17 -6.18 -7.73
C GLY A 148 2.91 -7.38 -7.15
N VAL A 149 4.16 -7.23 -6.74
CA VAL A 149 4.95 -8.31 -6.14
C VAL A 149 5.04 -8.14 -4.63
N VAL A 150 4.63 -9.14 -3.87
CA VAL A 150 4.85 -9.14 -2.41
C VAL A 150 6.31 -9.47 -2.15
N LEU A 151 7.05 -8.49 -1.62
CA LEU A 151 8.48 -8.60 -1.32
C LEU A 151 8.73 -9.31 0.01
N ARG A 152 7.92 -8.97 1.02
CA ARG A 152 8.02 -9.54 2.38
C ARG A 152 6.62 -9.69 2.97
N GLU A 153 6.50 -10.65 3.87
CA GLU A 153 5.27 -10.98 4.57
C GLU A 153 5.59 -11.33 6.02
N ALA A 154 4.79 -10.83 6.97
CA ALA A 154 4.90 -11.17 8.38
C ALA A 154 4.32 -12.54 8.66
N GLU A 155 4.84 -13.24 9.66
CA GLU A 155 4.27 -14.48 10.16
C GLU A 155 2.94 -14.21 10.86
N ARG A 156 1.90 -14.96 10.47
CA ARG A 156 0.58 -14.84 11.08
C ARG A 156 0.53 -15.52 12.44
N PHE A 157 -0.27 -14.95 13.32
CA PHE A 157 -0.48 -15.49 14.68
C PHE A 157 0.82 -15.58 15.51
N ALA A 158 1.83 -14.79 15.18
CA ALA A 158 3.03 -14.73 15.98
C ALA A 158 2.72 -14.24 17.40
N ALA A 159 3.37 -14.87 18.38
CA ALA A 159 3.19 -14.53 19.79
C ALA A 159 3.98 -13.27 20.21
N GLU A 160 4.95 -12.88 19.40
CA GLU A 160 5.85 -11.75 19.66
C GLU A 160 5.75 -10.69 18.56
N GLU A 161 6.24 -9.51 18.86
CA GLU A 161 6.35 -8.41 17.90
C GLU A 161 7.28 -8.80 16.75
N GLN A 162 6.92 -8.38 15.54
CA GLN A 162 7.72 -8.63 14.34
C GLN A 162 8.09 -7.32 13.67
N LEU A 163 9.32 -7.25 13.16
CA LEU A 163 9.77 -6.21 12.25
C LEU A 163 10.04 -6.82 10.88
N VAL A 164 9.29 -6.36 9.88
CA VAL A 164 9.46 -6.78 8.48
C VAL A 164 10.05 -5.62 7.69
N VAL A 165 11.14 -5.86 7.00
CA VAL A 165 11.89 -4.84 6.23
C VAL A 165 12.07 -5.29 4.80
N ALA A 166 11.99 -4.36 3.86
CA ALA A 166 12.31 -4.57 2.45
C ALA A 166 12.83 -3.28 1.82
N ASP A 167 13.76 -3.40 0.88
CA ASP A 167 14.14 -2.31 0.00
C ASP A 167 13.17 -2.17 -1.16
N VAL A 168 12.69 -0.94 -1.38
CA VAL A 168 11.79 -0.56 -2.47
C VAL A 168 12.55 0.24 -3.52
N ASP A 169 12.38 -0.13 -4.78
CA ASP A 169 13.01 0.55 -5.92
C ASP A 169 12.14 1.72 -6.42
N ILE A 170 12.32 2.88 -5.80
CA ILE A 170 11.57 4.10 -6.14
C ILE A 170 11.84 4.56 -7.57
N GLU A 171 13.09 4.47 -8.05
CA GLU A 171 13.45 4.89 -9.41
C GLU A 171 12.73 4.02 -10.46
N ARG A 172 12.61 2.73 -10.20
CA ARG A 172 11.85 1.81 -11.05
C ARG A 172 10.36 2.15 -11.07
N LEU A 173 9.76 2.44 -9.92
CA LEU A 173 8.36 2.85 -9.83
C LEU A 173 8.12 4.14 -10.65
N GLU A 174 8.98 5.12 -10.52
CA GLU A 174 8.92 6.35 -11.32
C GLU A 174 9.06 6.10 -12.82
N PHE A 175 9.98 5.23 -13.20
CA PHE A 175 10.18 4.86 -14.59
C PHE A 175 8.93 4.20 -15.17
N GLU A 176 8.32 3.25 -14.45
CA GLU A 176 7.09 2.57 -14.89
C GLU A 176 5.91 3.56 -14.97
N ARG A 177 5.74 4.47 -14.02
CA ARG A 177 4.70 5.53 -14.08
C ARG A 177 4.89 6.43 -15.31
N ARG A 178 6.13 6.83 -15.62
CA ARG A 178 6.42 7.67 -16.80
C ARG A 178 6.09 6.97 -18.11
N ARG A 179 6.31 5.66 -18.21
CA ARG A 179 6.02 4.85 -19.40
C ARG A 179 4.54 4.53 -19.55
N ASN A 180 3.83 4.38 -18.46
CA ASN A 180 2.42 4.00 -18.48
C ASN A 180 1.55 5.22 -18.74
N THR A 181 1.19 5.42 -20.01
CA THR A 181 0.35 6.55 -20.42
C THR A 181 -1.05 6.47 -19.82
N SER A 182 -1.59 5.27 -19.62
CA SER A 182 -2.89 5.08 -18.98
C SER A 182 -2.88 5.54 -17.52
N PHE A 183 -1.80 5.26 -16.78
CA PHE A 183 -1.64 5.76 -15.41
C PHE A 183 -1.54 7.29 -15.41
N ARG A 184 -0.68 7.84 -16.25
CA ARG A 184 -0.40 9.28 -16.30
C ARG A 184 -1.60 10.12 -16.76
N ASN A 185 -2.48 9.57 -17.58
CA ASN A 185 -3.64 10.27 -18.13
C ASN A 185 -4.90 10.14 -17.24
N ASN A 186 -4.80 9.51 -16.06
CA ASN A 186 -5.89 9.58 -15.11
C ASN A 186 -6.03 10.98 -14.55
N GLU A 187 -7.25 11.42 -14.40
CA GLU A 187 -7.59 12.69 -13.75
C GLU A 187 -7.62 12.50 -12.23
N THR A 188 -7.07 13.46 -11.51
CA THR A 188 -7.19 13.54 -10.05
C THR A 188 -8.46 14.31 -9.70
N THR A 189 -9.14 13.89 -8.65
CA THR A 189 -10.38 14.54 -8.17
C THR A 189 -10.13 15.61 -7.12
N SER A 190 -8.93 15.63 -6.53
CA SER A 190 -8.50 16.60 -5.54
C SER A 190 -6.98 16.75 -5.60
N GLU A 191 -6.46 17.85 -5.11
CA GLU A 191 -5.04 18.05 -4.90
C GLU A 191 -4.64 17.52 -3.52
N ASN A 192 -3.40 17.07 -3.38
CA ASN A 192 -2.83 16.70 -2.08
C ASN A 192 -2.13 17.89 -1.45
N THR A 193 -2.14 17.95 -0.12
CA THR A 193 -1.24 18.82 0.64
C THR A 193 0.04 18.04 0.93
N VAL A 194 1.15 18.44 0.32
CA VAL A 194 2.47 17.82 0.53
C VAL A 194 3.15 18.45 1.74
N ILE A 195 3.54 17.64 2.70
CA ILE A 195 4.22 18.05 3.92
C ILE A 195 5.66 17.52 3.91
N GLU A 196 6.63 18.40 3.87
CA GLU A 196 8.04 18.03 3.92
C GLU A 196 8.43 17.47 5.29
N MET A 197 9.13 16.34 5.25
CA MET A 197 9.62 15.62 6.42
C MET A 197 11.14 15.60 6.44
N GLU A 198 11.73 16.27 7.41
CA GLU A 198 13.16 16.16 7.66
C GLU A 198 13.47 14.88 8.45
N ILE A 199 14.44 14.11 7.97
CA ILE A 199 14.98 12.95 8.70
C ILE A 199 16.33 13.29 9.30
N PRO A 200 16.67 12.70 10.47
CA PRO A 200 17.98 12.90 11.10
C PRO A 200 19.12 12.52 10.15
N GLU A 201 20.18 13.34 10.14
CA GLU A 201 21.41 12.99 9.43
C GLU A 201 21.97 11.64 9.95
N GLY A 202 22.44 10.80 9.02
CA GLY A 202 23.06 9.51 9.37
C GLY A 202 22.16 8.28 9.25
N LEU A 203 20.86 8.43 9.03
CA LEU A 203 19.98 7.31 8.68
C LEU A 203 20.18 6.93 7.20
N ARG A 204 21.29 6.27 6.91
CA ARG A 204 21.56 5.70 5.58
C ARG A 204 21.56 4.19 5.68
N ALA A 205 20.87 3.55 4.73
CA ALA A 205 21.00 2.10 4.58
C ALA A 205 22.46 1.74 4.29
N ALA A 206 23.02 0.84 5.09
CA ALA A 206 24.43 0.43 4.96
C ALA A 206 24.65 -0.56 3.80
N ALA A 207 23.63 -1.34 3.46
CA ALA A 207 23.67 -2.34 2.40
C ALA A 207 22.26 -2.56 1.82
N LEU A 208 22.20 -2.94 0.55
CA LEU A 208 20.95 -3.32 -0.11
C LEU A 208 20.51 -4.70 0.38
N ASP A 209 19.31 -4.79 0.96
CA ASP A 209 18.65 -6.02 1.37
C ASP A 209 17.57 -6.42 0.35
N ARG A 210 17.99 -6.62 -0.89
CA ARG A 210 17.11 -6.97 -1.99
C ARG A 210 17.64 -8.16 -2.77
N ASP A 211 16.81 -9.20 -2.88
CA ASP A 211 17.09 -10.31 -3.78
C ASP A 211 16.92 -9.88 -5.24
N ILE A 212 18.02 -9.84 -5.97
CA ILE A 212 18.02 -9.57 -7.42
C ILE A 212 18.07 -10.90 -8.15
N ASP A 213 16.97 -11.25 -8.86
CA ASP A 213 16.93 -12.47 -9.65
C ASP A 213 17.78 -12.27 -10.91
N PRO A 214 18.87 -13.07 -11.11
CA PRO A 214 19.72 -12.98 -12.29
C PRO A 214 18.99 -13.46 -13.57
N LEU A 215 17.87 -14.19 -13.43
CA LEU A 215 17.07 -14.72 -14.53
C LEU A 215 15.59 -14.34 -14.37
N PRO A 216 15.25 -13.05 -14.41
CA PRO A 216 13.91 -12.56 -14.04
C PRO A 216 12.79 -13.07 -14.98
N PHE A 217 13.14 -13.58 -16.16
CA PHE A 217 12.18 -14.09 -17.13
C PHE A 217 11.98 -15.60 -17.07
N VAL A 218 12.77 -16.31 -16.26
CA VAL A 218 12.73 -17.77 -16.14
C VAL A 218 12.17 -18.17 -14.78
N PRO A 219 10.97 -18.74 -14.68
CA PRO A 219 10.46 -19.23 -13.40
C PRO A 219 11.39 -20.27 -12.78
N LYS A 220 11.61 -20.17 -11.47
CA LYS A 220 12.44 -21.12 -10.71
C LYS A 220 11.74 -22.48 -10.57
N ASP A 221 10.43 -22.45 -10.44
CA ASP A 221 9.59 -23.64 -10.33
C ASP A 221 9.37 -24.30 -11.69
N GLU A 222 9.52 -25.64 -11.76
CA GLU A 222 9.41 -26.39 -13.02
C GLU A 222 8.00 -26.37 -13.60
N GLY A 223 6.96 -26.42 -12.77
CA GLY A 223 5.55 -26.35 -13.19
C GLY A 223 5.25 -25.02 -13.87
N HIS A 224 5.57 -23.92 -13.20
CA HIS A 224 5.40 -22.58 -13.74
C HIS A 224 6.28 -22.32 -14.97
N ARG A 225 7.46 -22.94 -15.03
CA ARG A 225 8.32 -22.86 -16.23
C ARG A 225 7.68 -23.53 -17.43
N SER A 226 7.11 -24.74 -17.24
CA SER A 226 6.42 -25.49 -18.30
C SER A 226 5.21 -24.71 -18.80
N GLU A 227 4.38 -24.20 -17.91
CA GLU A 227 3.22 -23.37 -18.27
C GLU A 227 3.64 -22.11 -19.04
N ARG A 228 4.68 -21.42 -18.62
CA ARG A 228 5.18 -20.23 -19.31
C ARG A 228 5.76 -20.55 -20.69
N CYS A 229 6.49 -21.65 -20.83
CA CYS A 229 6.98 -22.08 -22.13
C CYS A 229 5.84 -22.39 -23.09
N GLU A 230 4.82 -23.09 -22.62
CA GLU A 230 3.61 -23.40 -23.41
C GLU A 230 2.86 -22.12 -23.81
N GLU A 231 2.70 -21.18 -22.89
CA GLU A 231 2.07 -19.89 -23.18
C GLU A 231 2.84 -19.09 -24.23
N ILE A 232 4.15 -18.97 -24.10
CA ILE A 232 5.02 -18.29 -25.08
C ILE A 232 4.87 -18.94 -26.45
N PHE A 233 4.93 -20.27 -26.52
CA PHE A 233 4.76 -21.01 -27.76
C PHE A 233 3.39 -20.74 -28.41
N ARG A 234 2.32 -20.81 -27.63
CA ARG A 234 0.96 -20.53 -28.12
C ARG A 234 0.79 -19.12 -28.63
N ILE A 235 1.32 -18.12 -27.91
CA ILE A 235 1.28 -16.71 -28.33
C ILE A 235 1.95 -16.55 -29.70
N GLN A 236 3.16 -17.11 -29.88
CA GLN A 236 3.91 -17.01 -31.12
C GLN A 236 3.20 -17.75 -32.26
N ALA A 237 2.77 -18.98 -32.02
CA ALA A 237 2.09 -19.80 -33.02
C ALA A 237 0.77 -19.16 -33.47
N HIS A 238 0.00 -18.62 -32.52
CA HIS A 238 -1.27 -17.95 -32.82
C HIS A 238 -1.08 -16.66 -33.61
N GLY A 239 -0.09 -15.85 -33.23
CA GLY A 239 0.26 -14.63 -33.96
C GLY A 239 0.72 -14.90 -35.38
N LEU A 240 1.54 -15.95 -35.60
CA LEU A 240 1.97 -16.38 -36.94
C LEU A 240 0.78 -16.89 -37.77
N ALA A 241 -0.06 -17.75 -37.18
CA ALA A 241 -1.21 -18.31 -37.89
C ALA A 241 -2.18 -17.24 -38.39
N GLN A 242 -2.39 -16.18 -37.60
CA GLN A 242 -3.23 -15.04 -38.01
C GLN A 242 -2.62 -14.26 -39.19
N ARG A 243 -1.32 -14.05 -39.19
CA ARG A 243 -0.63 -13.36 -40.29
C ARG A 243 -0.63 -14.15 -41.58
N LEU A 244 -0.63 -15.50 -41.51
CA LEU A 244 -0.68 -16.36 -42.67
C LEU A 244 -2.09 -16.52 -43.28
N ARG A 245 -3.13 -16.14 -42.52
CA ARG A 245 -4.54 -16.18 -42.98
C ARG A 245 -4.96 -14.88 -43.66
N HIS A 246 -4.22 -13.80 -43.47
CA HIS A 246 -4.41 -12.51 -44.12
C HIS A 246 -3.47 -12.36 -45.33
#